data_e1f40c2949e646b1d3a5afb4b21b986c
#
_entry.id   e1f40c2949e646b1d3a5afb4b21b986c
#
_cell.length_a   1.000
_cell.length_b   1.000
_cell.length_c   1.000
_cell.angle_alpha   90.00
_cell.angle_beta   90.00
_cell.angle_gamma   90.00
#
_symmetry.space_group_name_H-M   'P 1'
#
loop_
_entity.id
_entity.type
_entity.pdbx_description
1 polymer ?
#
loop_
_entity_poly.entity_id
_entity_poly.type
_entity_poly.pdbx_seq_one_letter_code
_entity_poly.pdbx_strand_id
1 'polypeptide(L)'
;MALTKEYTMAKNAHLVLDERATIEVRLRERASFSEIGRELGKDPSTISKEVRLHSQTVRKASFNPCSNRSACNEYGTACSKCKIQYSNSCKRCARVKCFEHCKQFEELICNKLKKPPYVCNGCLQRQSCKLEKHIYSAKTAQKTYETTRSESRQGIAITPEELKRVDAIVSPLV
;
A
#
# COMPACT_ATOMS: atom_id res chain seq x y z
N MET A 1 1.27 41.88 20.85
CA MET A 1 0.65 41.74 19.53
C MET A 1 1.27 40.54 18.86
N ALA A 2 0.56 39.41 18.83
CA ALA A 2 1.01 38.18 18.18
C ALA A 2 0.59 38.23 16.70
N LEU A 3 1.55 38.28 15.81
CA LEU A 3 1.32 38.18 14.36
C LEU A 3 0.92 36.75 14.02
N THR A 4 -0.36 36.47 13.90
CA THR A 4 -0.87 35.25 13.28
C THR A 4 -0.56 35.31 11.80
N LYS A 5 0.46 34.56 11.39
CA LYS A 5 0.79 34.34 9.99
C LYS A 5 -0.32 33.49 9.40
N GLU A 6 -1.29 34.10 8.73
CA GLU A 6 -2.26 33.38 7.89
C GLU A 6 -1.49 32.67 6.77
N TYR A 7 -1.32 31.38 6.94
CA TYR A 7 -0.75 30.50 5.93
C TYR A 7 -1.86 30.18 4.92
N THR A 8 -2.01 31.01 3.89
CA THR A 8 -2.87 30.71 2.75
C THR A 8 -2.31 29.51 2.02
N MET A 9 -2.82 28.34 2.35
CA MET A 9 -2.47 27.08 1.69
C MET A 9 -2.90 27.15 0.22
N ALA A 10 -1.95 27.05 -0.69
CA ALA A 10 -2.24 26.94 -2.11
C ALA A 10 -3.16 25.72 -2.34
N LYS A 11 -4.29 25.94 -3.01
CA LYS A 11 -5.40 24.96 -3.20
C LYS A 11 -4.95 23.62 -3.81
N ASN A 12 -3.73 23.53 -4.38
CA ASN A 12 -3.15 22.35 -5.04
C ASN A 12 -1.79 21.95 -4.47
N ALA A 13 -1.43 22.39 -3.25
CA ALA A 13 -0.17 21.99 -2.64
C ALA A 13 -0.15 20.50 -2.30
N HIS A 14 0.98 19.85 -2.58
CA HIS A 14 1.22 18.46 -2.15
C HIS A 14 1.15 18.37 -0.63
N LEU A 15 0.73 17.18 -0.14
CA LEU A 15 0.71 16.90 1.29
C LEU A 15 2.13 16.97 1.87
N VAL A 16 2.26 17.67 3.00
CA VAL A 16 3.48 17.74 3.79
C VAL A 16 3.46 16.71 4.92
N LEU A 17 4.60 16.49 5.58
CA LEU A 17 4.75 15.47 6.62
C LEU A 17 3.73 15.65 7.77
N ASP A 18 3.49 16.88 8.19
CA ASP A 18 2.55 17.18 9.29
C ASP A 18 1.10 16.85 8.91
N GLU A 19 0.69 17.14 7.66
CA GLU A 19 -0.61 16.73 7.14
C GLU A 19 -0.73 15.20 7.06
N ARG A 20 0.34 14.50 6.66
CA ARG A 20 0.41 13.05 6.67
C ARG A 20 0.33 12.46 8.08
N ALA A 21 0.98 13.11 9.06
CA ALA A 21 0.88 12.72 10.47
C ALA A 21 -0.55 12.86 10.99
N THR A 22 -1.22 13.95 10.66
CA THR A 22 -2.63 14.16 10.98
C THR A 22 -3.51 13.05 10.36
N ILE A 23 -3.32 12.73 9.08
CA ILE A 23 -4.04 11.64 8.42
C ILE A 23 -3.82 10.33 9.18
N GLU A 24 -2.58 9.99 9.56
CA GLU A 24 -2.28 8.75 10.28
C GLU A 24 -3.00 8.69 11.63
N VAL A 25 -2.98 9.76 12.42
CA VAL A 25 -3.65 9.86 13.73
C VAL A 25 -5.15 9.71 13.56
N ARG A 26 -5.75 10.47 12.66
CA ARG A 26 -7.20 10.45 12.42
C ARG A 26 -7.70 9.09 11.90
N LEU A 27 -6.91 8.41 11.07
CA LEU A 27 -7.19 7.02 10.66
C LEU A 27 -7.18 6.05 11.85
N ARG A 28 -6.31 6.24 12.85
CA ARG A 28 -6.32 5.43 14.08
C ARG A 28 -7.58 5.69 14.91
N GLU A 29 -8.07 6.90 14.91
CA GLU A 29 -9.32 7.34 15.56
C GLU A 29 -10.57 6.96 14.76
N ARG A 30 -10.40 6.36 13.57
CA ARG A 30 -11.48 5.94 12.66
C ARG A 30 -12.26 7.09 12.02
N ALA A 31 -11.66 8.25 11.91
CA ALA A 31 -12.23 9.35 11.18
C ALA A 31 -12.43 8.99 9.69
N SER A 32 -13.49 9.49 9.11
CA SER A 32 -13.76 9.36 7.67
C SER A 32 -12.84 10.27 6.85
N PHE A 33 -12.66 9.95 5.57
CA PHE A 33 -11.90 10.82 4.67
C PHE A 33 -12.49 12.23 4.53
N SER A 34 -13.80 12.36 4.69
CA SER A 34 -14.48 13.67 4.67
C SER A 34 -14.14 14.50 5.91
N GLU A 35 -14.06 13.90 7.09
CA GLU A 35 -13.67 14.58 8.32
C GLU A 35 -12.19 15.01 8.25
N ILE A 36 -11.32 14.10 7.82
CA ILE A 36 -9.88 14.39 7.63
C ILE A 36 -9.68 15.48 6.58
N GLY A 37 -10.39 15.39 5.46
CA GLY A 37 -10.32 16.38 4.40
C GLY A 37 -10.76 17.77 4.87
N ARG A 38 -11.83 17.85 5.65
CA ARG A 38 -12.32 19.12 6.24
C ARG A 38 -11.29 19.73 7.18
N GLU A 39 -10.67 18.94 8.04
CA GLU A 39 -9.63 19.38 8.98
C GLU A 39 -8.39 19.92 8.27
N LEU A 40 -7.98 19.29 7.18
CA LEU A 40 -6.78 19.67 6.42
C LEU A 40 -7.08 20.66 5.27
N GLY A 41 -8.33 21.07 5.07
CA GLY A 41 -8.70 21.91 3.92
C GLY A 41 -8.45 21.22 2.57
N LYS A 42 -8.52 19.88 2.51
CA LYS A 42 -8.27 19.06 1.33
C LYS A 42 -9.53 18.31 0.91
N ASP A 43 -9.63 18.01 -0.38
CA ASP A 43 -10.70 17.17 -0.87
C ASP A 43 -10.60 15.72 -0.32
N PRO A 44 -11.71 15.08 0.08
CA PRO A 44 -11.71 13.69 0.55
C PRO A 44 -11.08 12.70 -0.43
N SER A 45 -11.19 12.98 -1.74
CA SER A 45 -10.55 12.14 -2.77
C SER A 45 -9.02 12.22 -2.73
N THR A 46 -8.47 13.39 -2.35
CA THR A 46 -7.02 13.56 -2.14
C THR A 46 -6.55 12.69 -0.98
N ILE A 47 -7.28 12.70 0.14
CA ILE A 47 -6.97 11.84 1.30
C ILE A 47 -7.08 10.37 0.93
N SER A 48 -8.13 9.99 0.20
CA SER A 48 -8.32 8.61 -0.28
C SER A 48 -7.17 8.15 -1.18
N LYS A 49 -6.74 8.98 -2.12
CA LYS A 49 -5.61 8.68 -3.02
C LYS A 49 -4.31 8.53 -2.23
N GLU A 50 -4.02 9.46 -1.33
CA GLU A 50 -2.83 9.41 -0.47
C GLU A 50 -2.77 8.11 0.32
N VAL A 51 -3.86 7.75 1.01
CA VAL A 51 -3.92 6.53 1.84
C VAL A 51 -3.76 5.26 1.00
N ARG A 52 -4.37 5.20 -0.17
CA ARG A 52 -4.29 4.03 -1.06
C ARG A 52 -2.91 3.87 -1.69
N LEU A 53 -2.29 4.97 -2.13
CA LEU A 53 -0.99 4.93 -2.80
C LEU A 53 0.16 4.65 -1.84
N HIS A 54 0.06 5.14 -0.60
CA HIS A 54 1.17 5.08 0.36
C HIS A 54 0.94 4.13 1.53
N SER A 55 -0.13 3.32 1.49
CA SER A 55 -0.30 2.25 2.47
C SER A 55 0.69 1.11 2.20
N GLN A 56 1.19 0.54 3.29
CA GLN A 56 2.11 -0.60 3.24
C GLN A 56 1.40 -1.89 3.58
N THR A 57 1.73 -2.92 2.84
CA THR A 57 1.24 -4.26 3.09
C THR A 57 2.11 -4.98 4.12
N VAL A 58 1.50 -5.44 5.21
CA VAL A 58 2.16 -6.21 6.27
C VAL A 58 1.52 -7.58 6.35
N ARG A 59 2.30 -8.60 6.06
CA ARG A 59 1.88 -10.02 6.10
C ARG A 59 2.56 -10.75 7.24
N LYS A 60 1.80 -11.55 8.00
CA LYS A 60 2.39 -12.44 9.01
C LYS A 60 2.95 -13.68 8.31
N ALA A 61 4.26 -13.92 8.47
CA ALA A 61 4.95 -15.07 7.87
C ALA A 61 4.38 -16.46 8.29
N SER A 62 3.74 -16.55 9.45
CA SER A 62 3.24 -17.77 10.04
C SER A 62 1.77 -18.11 9.69
N PHE A 63 1.18 -17.40 8.72
CA PHE A 63 -0.23 -17.61 8.38
C PHE A 63 -0.39 -17.91 6.89
N ASN A 64 -1.12 -18.99 6.60
CA ASN A 64 -1.51 -19.32 5.23
C ASN A 64 -2.73 -18.47 4.83
N PRO A 65 -2.58 -17.51 3.90
CA PRO A 65 -3.65 -16.61 3.48
C PRO A 65 -4.63 -17.22 2.46
N CYS A 66 -4.52 -18.52 2.14
CA CYS A 66 -5.42 -19.16 1.19
C CYS A 66 -6.86 -19.24 1.74
N SER A 67 -7.84 -18.84 0.94
CA SER A 67 -9.27 -18.96 1.27
C SER A 67 -9.68 -20.43 1.47
N ASN A 68 -9.11 -21.32 0.67
CA ASN A 68 -9.38 -22.75 0.66
C ASN A 68 -8.62 -23.53 1.77
N ARG A 69 -7.83 -22.87 2.61
CA ARG A 69 -6.98 -23.50 3.63
C ARG A 69 -7.71 -24.46 4.59
N SER A 70 -9.02 -24.30 4.74
CA SER A 70 -9.84 -25.12 5.63
C SER A 70 -10.27 -26.43 5.01
N ALA A 71 -10.44 -26.45 3.69
CA ALA A 71 -10.92 -27.56 2.89
C ALA A 71 -9.98 -27.83 1.71
N CYS A 72 -8.68 -27.57 1.91
CA CYS A 72 -7.68 -27.76 0.86
C CYS A 72 -7.54 -29.25 0.51
N ASN A 73 -7.74 -29.59 -0.75
CA ASN A 73 -7.55 -30.94 -1.28
C ASN A 73 -6.15 -31.13 -1.90
N GLU A 74 -5.36 -30.06 -2.00
CA GLU A 74 -4.01 -30.05 -2.58
C GLU A 74 -2.90 -30.31 -1.55
N TYR A 75 -3.27 -30.68 -0.31
CA TYR A 75 -2.27 -31.02 0.71
C TYR A 75 -1.48 -32.25 0.26
N GLY A 76 -0.16 -32.18 0.39
CA GLY A 76 0.75 -33.23 -0.02
C GLY A 76 1.11 -33.25 -1.50
N THR A 77 0.31 -32.68 -2.39
CA THR A 77 0.54 -32.60 -3.84
C THR A 77 1.13 -31.27 -4.30
N ALA A 78 0.46 -30.18 -3.99
CA ALA A 78 0.94 -28.83 -4.36
C ALA A 78 2.23 -28.43 -3.64
N CYS A 79 2.47 -29.02 -2.48
CA CYS A 79 3.66 -28.79 -1.66
C CYS A 79 4.51 -30.05 -1.62
N SER A 80 5.35 -30.28 -2.60
CA SER A 80 6.20 -31.49 -2.73
C SER A 80 7.04 -31.82 -1.50
N LYS A 81 7.29 -30.86 -0.64
CA LYS A 81 7.99 -31.04 0.66
C LYS A 81 7.03 -31.17 1.86
N CYS A 82 5.73 -31.19 1.61
CA CYS A 82 4.74 -31.26 2.68
C CYS A 82 4.54 -32.72 3.11
N LYS A 83 4.94 -33.03 4.34
CA LYS A 83 4.71 -34.33 4.98
C LYS A 83 3.36 -34.39 5.71
N ILE A 84 2.48 -33.42 5.47
CA ILE A 84 1.23 -33.26 6.19
C ILE A 84 0.13 -34.03 5.45
N GLN A 85 -0.50 -34.97 6.13
CA GLN A 85 -1.51 -35.88 5.58
C GLN A 85 -2.97 -35.38 5.76
N TYR A 86 -3.17 -34.20 6.36
CA TYR A 86 -4.52 -33.72 6.73
C TYR A 86 -4.73 -32.26 6.33
N SER A 87 -5.87 -31.96 5.70
CA SER A 87 -6.27 -30.62 5.27
C SER A 87 -6.27 -29.57 6.40
N ASN A 88 -6.65 -29.97 7.62
CA ASN A 88 -6.66 -29.07 8.79
C ASN A 88 -5.27 -28.52 9.15
N SER A 89 -4.22 -29.16 8.69
CA SER A 89 -2.85 -28.75 8.95
C SER A 89 -2.42 -27.57 8.08
N CYS A 90 -3.05 -27.36 6.93
CA CYS A 90 -2.81 -26.19 6.08
C CYS A 90 -3.21 -24.89 6.75
N LYS A 91 -4.18 -24.88 7.67
CA LYS A 91 -4.53 -23.71 8.49
C LYS A 91 -3.36 -23.18 9.30
N ARG A 92 -2.44 -24.03 9.69
CA ARG A 92 -1.28 -23.75 10.55
C ARG A 92 0.04 -23.80 9.80
N CYS A 93 0.01 -24.06 8.48
CA CYS A 93 1.23 -24.17 7.69
C CYS A 93 1.94 -22.82 7.61
N ALA A 94 3.11 -22.77 8.25
CA ALA A 94 4.03 -21.64 8.19
C ALA A 94 5.25 -21.93 7.31
N ARG A 95 5.41 -23.19 6.87
CA ARG A 95 6.65 -23.68 6.25
C ARG A 95 6.67 -23.53 4.74
N VAL A 96 5.50 -23.58 4.11
CA VAL A 96 5.38 -23.54 2.66
C VAL A 96 4.41 -22.43 2.28
N LYS A 97 4.87 -21.54 1.45
CA LYS A 97 4.06 -20.47 0.89
C LYS A 97 3.24 -21.05 -0.27
N CYS A 98 2.06 -21.58 0.00
CA CYS A 98 1.17 -22.20 -0.99
C CYS A 98 0.94 -21.28 -2.21
N PHE A 99 0.93 -19.96 -2.00
CA PHE A 99 0.75 -18.99 -3.07
C PHE A 99 1.87 -19.00 -4.12
N GLU A 100 3.02 -19.58 -3.82
CA GLU A 100 4.14 -19.71 -4.76
C GLU A 100 4.00 -20.96 -5.66
N HIS A 101 3.21 -21.95 -5.26
CA HIS A 101 3.20 -23.27 -5.90
C HIS A 101 1.81 -23.79 -6.26
N CYS A 102 0.76 -23.36 -5.60
CA CYS A 102 -0.59 -23.88 -5.79
C CYS A 102 -1.33 -23.11 -6.87
N LYS A 103 -1.76 -23.82 -7.93
CA LYS A 103 -2.57 -23.24 -9.02
C LYS A 103 -3.98 -22.84 -8.56
N GLN A 104 -4.48 -23.43 -7.48
CA GLN A 104 -5.80 -23.15 -6.89
C GLN A 104 -5.69 -22.18 -5.70
N PHE A 105 -4.58 -21.47 -5.58
CA PHE A 105 -4.41 -20.49 -4.53
C PHE A 105 -5.37 -19.32 -4.76
N GLU A 106 -6.21 -19.06 -3.78
CA GLU A 106 -7.09 -17.91 -3.73
C GLU A 106 -6.84 -17.14 -2.44
N GLU A 107 -6.43 -15.89 -2.57
CA GLU A 107 -6.06 -15.09 -1.41
C GLU A 107 -7.27 -14.64 -0.59
N LEU A 108 -7.25 -14.91 0.70
CA LEU A 108 -8.25 -14.44 1.64
C LEU A 108 -7.97 -12.97 2.03
N ILE A 109 -8.63 -12.06 1.36
CA ILE A 109 -8.53 -10.62 1.62
C ILE A 109 -9.62 -10.21 2.62
N CYS A 110 -9.25 -9.33 3.56
CA CYS A 110 -10.21 -8.76 4.50
C CYS A 110 -11.21 -7.85 3.76
N ASN A 111 -12.51 -8.14 3.89
CA ASN A 111 -13.57 -7.34 3.24
C ASN A 111 -13.57 -5.86 3.68
N LYS A 112 -13.04 -5.54 4.86
CA LYS A 112 -12.89 -4.15 5.32
C LYS A 112 -11.90 -3.35 4.47
N LEU A 113 -10.93 -4.02 3.81
CA LEU A 113 -9.97 -3.36 2.92
C LEU A 113 -10.57 -2.99 1.54
N LYS A 114 -11.74 -3.52 1.20
CA LYS A 114 -12.46 -3.19 -0.05
C LYS A 114 -13.25 -1.89 0.04
N LYS A 115 -13.38 -1.34 1.25
CA LYS A 115 -14.13 -0.11 1.54
C LYS A 115 -13.23 0.90 2.29
N PRO A 116 -13.54 2.20 2.23
CA PRO A 116 -12.85 3.19 3.04
C PRO A 116 -12.81 2.79 4.52
N PRO A 117 -11.71 3.01 5.20
CA PRO A 117 -10.49 3.75 4.79
C PRO A 117 -9.42 2.91 4.07
N TYR A 118 -9.71 1.69 3.60
CA TYR A 118 -8.79 0.77 2.88
C TYR A 118 -7.55 0.32 3.68
N VAL A 119 -7.44 0.70 4.92
CA VAL A 119 -6.31 0.41 5.83
C VAL A 119 -6.78 -0.10 7.19
N CYS A 120 -5.86 -0.72 7.90
CA CYS A 120 -6.11 -1.32 9.21
C CYS A 120 -5.74 -0.41 10.40
N ASN A 121 -5.43 0.88 10.18
CA ASN A 121 -4.96 1.78 11.23
C ASN A 121 -5.92 1.85 12.43
N GLY A 122 -7.21 2.04 12.19
CA GLY A 122 -8.26 2.09 13.22
C GLY A 122 -8.97 0.76 13.49
N CYS A 123 -8.48 -0.37 12.95
CA CYS A 123 -9.15 -1.65 13.11
C CYS A 123 -8.97 -2.21 14.52
N LEU A 124 -10.06 -2.41 15.27
CA LEU A 124 -10.04 -2.98 16.62
C LEU A 124 -9.39 -4.37 16.71
N GLN A 125 -9.57 -5.16 15.65
CA GLN A 125 -9.02 -6.51 15.57
C GLN A 125 -7.59 -6.55 15.01
N ARG A 126 -6.93 -5.39 14.82
CA ARG A 126 -5.62 -5.31 14.17
C ARG A 126 -4.58 -6.22 14.80
N GLN A 127 -4.54 -6.32 16.12
CA GLN A 127 -3.53 -7.11 16.84
C GLN A 127 -3.76 -8.62 16.69
N SER A 128 -5.00 -9.06 16.81
CA SER A 128 -5.37 -10.50 16.71
C SER A 128 -5.53 -10.97 15.27
N CYS A 129 -5.75 -10.07 14.32
CA CYS A 129 -5.96 -10.38 12.91
C CYS A 129 -4.73 -11.06 12.30
N LYS A 130 -4.95 -12.17 11.61
CA LYS A 130 -3.91 -12.96 10.93
C LYS A 130 -3.84 -12.68 9.43
N LEU A 131 -4.85 -12.01 8.87
CA LEU A 131 -4.88 -11.64 7.46
C LEU A 131 -3.84 -10.57 7.14
N GLU A 132 -3.56 -10.40 5.86
CA GLU A 132 -2.77 -9.30 5.35
C GLU A 132 -3.34 -7.97 5.81
N LYS A 133 -2.48 -7.06 6.22
CA LYS A 133 -2.86 -5.74 6.73
C LYS A 133 -2.29 -4.67 5.84
N HIS A 134 -3.11 -3.69 5.56
CA HIS A 134 -2.66 -2.45 4.96
C HIS A 134 -2.53 -1.39 6.05
N ILE A 135 -1.37 -0.81 6.19
CA ILE A 135 -1.07 0.19 7.22
C ILE A 135 -0.58 1.46 6.54
N TYR A 136 -1.23 2.56 6.83
CA TYR A 136 -0.74 3.87 6.45
C TYR A 136 0.18 4.40 7.54
N SER A 137 1.36 4.88 7.14
CA SER A 137 2.33 5.54 8.01
C SER A 137 2.82 6.81 7.35
N ALA A 138 2.68 7.94 8.04
CA ALA A 138 3.08 9.25 7.56
C ALA A 138 4.56 9.31 7.15
N LYS A 139 5.43 8.75 8.00
CA LYS A 139 6.87 8.72 7.76
C LYS A 139 7.21 7.94 6.48
N THR A 140 6.57 6.81 6.28
CA THR A 140 6.83 5.99 5.09
C THR A 140 6.23 6.62 3.84
N ALA A 141 5.02 7.18 3.94
CA ALA A 141 4.37 7.91 2.87
C ALA A 141 5.23 9.09 2.40
N GLN A 142 5.78 9.85 3.34
CA GLN A 142 6.69 10.96 3.04
C GLN A 142 7.94 10.48 2.31
N LYS A 143 8.58 9.42 2.80
CA LYS A 143 9.77 8.85 2.17
C LYS A 143 9.49 8.38 0.73
N THR A 144 8.38 7.66 0.53
CA THR A 144 7.98 7.19 -0.80
C THR A 144 7.72 8.36 -1.74
N TYR A 145 7.02 9.39 -1.27
CA TYR A 145 6.79 10.62 -2.04
C TYR A 145 8.09 11.30 -2.45
N GLU A 146 9.04 11.46 -1.53
CA GLU A 146 10.35 12.08 -1.80
C GLU A 146 11.16 11.27 -2.81
N THR A 147 11.15 9.95 -2.70
CA THR A 147 11.81 9.05 -3.65
C THR A 147 11.21 9.21 -5.05
N THR A 148 9.89 9.09 -5.19
CA THR A 148 9.21 9.24 -6.49
C THR A 148 9.45 10.63 -7.10
N ARG A 149 9.45 11.67 -6.26
CA ARG A 149 9.73 13.04 -6.71
C ARG A 149 11.17 13.19 -7.20
N SER A 150 12.13 12.56 -6.51
CA SER A 150 13.54 12.57 -6.91
C SER A 150 13.74 11.82 -8.23
N GLU A 151 13.19 10.63 -8.34
CA GLU A 151 13.27 9.80 -9.54
C GLU A 151 12.65 10.50 -10.76
N SER A 152 11.49 11.14 -10.59
CA SER A 152 10.82 11.92 -11.65
C SER A 152 11.64 13.12 -12.14
N ARG A 153 12.56 13.63 -11.33
CA ARG A 153 13.41 14.76 -11.66
C ARG A 153 14.77 14.38 -12.24
N GLN A 154 15.16 13.10 -12.14
CA GLN A 154 16.44 12.64 -12.68
C GLN A 154 16.50 12.72 -14.21
N GLY A 155 15.35 12.86 -14.88
CA GLY A 155 15.28 12.90 -16.32
C GLY A 155 15.63 11.55 -16.96
N ILE A 156 15.59 11.49 -18.26
CA ILE A 156 16.10 10.36 -19.02
C ILE A 156 17.60 10.59 -19.17
N ALA A 157 18.42 9.73 -18.58
CA ALA A 157 19.88 9.76 -18.78
C ALA A 157 20.19 9.27 -20.20
N ILE A 158 20.04 10.17 -21.19
CA ILE A 158 20.42 9.91 -22.58
C ILE A 158 21.89 10.27 -22.71
N THR A 159 22.72 9.33 -23.15
CA THR A 159 24.11 9.62 -23.48
C THR A 159 24.18 10.54 -24.69
N PRO A 160 25.28 11.34 -24.87
CA PRO A 160 25.44 12.19 -26.05
C PRO A 160 25.36 11.43 -27.37
N GLU A 161 25.72 10.16 -27.39
CA GLU A 161 25.63 9.30 -28.58
C GLU A 161 24.20 8.86 -28.87
N GLU A 162 23.43 8.53 -27.84
CA GLU A 162 21.99 8.22 -27.97
C GLU A 162 21.23 9.49 -28.41
N LEU A 163 21.58 10.64 -27.87
CA LEU A 163 20.97 11.91 -28.26
C LEU A 163 21.20 12.18 -29.77
N LYS A 164 22.41 11.99 -30.26
CA LYS A 164 22.73 12.11 -31.71
C LYS A 164 21.94 11.13 -32.58
N ARG A 165 21.72 9.89 -32.07
CA ARG A 165 20.88 8.90 -32.80
C ARG A 165 19.44 9.31 -32.88
N VAL A 166 18.88 9.81 -31.77
CA VAL A 166 17.51 10.34 -31.72
C VAL A 166 17.38 11.54 -32.65
N ASP A 167 18.32 12.46 -32.59
CA ASP A 167 18.34 13.68 -33.42
C ASP A 167 18.40 13.33 -34.93
N ALA A 168 19.23 12.36 -35.32
CA ALA A 168 19.32 11.90 -36.70
C ALA A 168 18.01 11.28 -37.23
N ILE A 169 17.15 10.75 -36.34
CA ILE A 169 15.85 10.19 -36.72
C ILE A 169 14.76 11.27 -36.75
N VAL A 170 14.78 12.19 -35.81
CA VAL A 170 13.71 13.18 -35.64
C VAL A 170 13.91 14.40 -36.52
N SER A 171 15.14 14.91 -36.67
CA SER A 171 15.43 16.10 -37.46
C SER A 171 14.99 16.03 -38.94
N PRO A 172 15.05 14.87 -39.64
CA PRO A 172 14.54 14.77 -41.00
C PRO A 172 13.00 14.78 -41.10
N LEU A 173 12.29 14.68 -39.97
CA LEU A 173 10.81 14.60 -39.91
C LEU A 173 10.18 15.98 -39.61
N VAL A 174 11.00 16.99 -39.33
CA VAL A 174 10.60 18.36 -39.03
C VAL A 174 11.01 19.27 -40.21
#